data_014fad820c1b1e2c44fad8b6df55fef5
#
_entry.id   014fad820c1b1e2c44fad8b6df55fef5
#
_cell.length_a   1.000
_cell.length_b   1.000
_cell.length_c   1.000
_cell.angle_alpha   90.00
_cell.angle_beta   90.00
_cell.angle_gamma   90.00
#
_symmetry.space_group_name_H-M   'P 1'
#
loop_
_entity.id
_entity.type
_entity.pdbx_description
1 polymer ?
#
loop_
_entity_poly.entity_id
_entity_poly.type
_entity_poly.pdbx_seq_one_letter_code
_entity_poly.pdbx_strand_id
1 'polypeptide(L)'
;FKSNFNFHKFAYFAQASKKLFEDKFILSLGIRTDHNSYSKDMANPLRQLSPRLSIAYAFSTKFSLNLNIGRYYQLPAYTVMGYRDSSNSLVNKTNNITYISNDHIVAGIEYNPTDYSKLTIEGFYKNYNNYPFLVNKNISLANLGGEFGVIGNEEVRSSSSGRAYGIEFLTQQKLSKNFYGILAYTWVRSEFKDQFNNFVPSSWDNGHIISLTAGKKFKKDWEIGLKFRFSGGAPYTPYDTLNSSLIQVWDVSNMGLFDYERLNEFRLNANHGLDLRIDKKWYWEKVALNVYLDIQNLYNFQAETPPSLIVLTDDDGNRLIHPTDNTRYQTSLIQSSSQSYFLTQVTF
;
A
#
# COMPACT_ATOMS: atom_id res chain seq x y z
N PHE A 1 9.34 10.14 17.88
CA PHE A 1 10.53 9.40 17.41
C PHE A 1 11.52 10.37 16.74
N LYS A 2 12.76 10.40 17.20
CA LYS A 2 13.86 11.18 16.60
C LYS A 2 15.12 10.33 16.62
N SER A 3 15.71 10.07 15.46
CA SER A 3 16.96 9.32 15.34
C SER A 3 17.80 9.88 14.20
N ASN A 4 19.09 9.97 14.41
CA ASN A 4 20.05 10.40 13.39
C ASN A 4 21.06 9.29 13.15
N PHE A 5 21.24 8.90 11.88
CA PHE A 5 22.28 7.97 11.45
C PHE A 5 22.66 8.27 10.00
N ASN A 6 23.91 7.99 9.67
CA ASN A 6 24.45 8.25 8.35
C ASN A 6 24.94 6.95 7.72
N PHE A 7 24.75 6.81 6.43
CA PHE A 7 25.32 5.73 5.62
C PHE A 7 25.45 6.17 4.16
N HIS A 8 26.38 5.57 3.45
CA HIS A 8 26.57 5.77 2.02
C HIS A 8 25.85 4.68 1.24
N LYS A 9 25.18 5.06 0.17
CA LYS A 9 24.44 4.14 -0.71
C LYS A 9 24.99 4.23 -2.12
N PHE A 10 25.26 3.06 -2.72
CA PHE A 10 25.73 2.92 -4.10
C PHE A 10 24.85 1.94 -4.85
N ALA A 11 24.71 2.14 -6.15
CA ALA A 11 24.00 1.23 -7.03
C ALA A 11 24.67 1.20 -8.39
N TYR A 12 24.77 0.00 -8.95
CA TYR A 12 25.26 -0.23 -10.32
C TYR A 12 24.20 -1.00 -11.08
N PHE A 13 24.06 -0.70 -12.36
CA PHE A 13 23.15 -1.43 -13.23
C PHE A 13 23.69 -1.51 -14.65
N ALA A 14 23.33 -2.58 -15.35
CA ALA A 14 23.50 -2.75 -16.78
C ALA A 14 22.26 -3.37 -17.38
N GLN A 15 21.90 -2.97 -18.59
CA GLN A 15 20.76 -3.51 -19.32
C GLN A 15 21.11 -3.59 -20.80
N ALA A 16 20.70 -4.69 -21.42
CA ALA A 16 20.75 -4.87 -22.86
C ALA A 16 19.36 -5.26 -23.37
N SER A 17 18.96 -4.69 -24.50
CA SER A 17 17.68 -4.99 -25.15
C SER A 17 17.94 -5.30 -26.63
N LYS A 18 17.27 -6.30 -27.15
CA LYS A 18 17.36 -6.69 -28.55
C LYS A 18 15.96 -6.90 -29.13
N LYS A 19 15.75 -6.32 -30.30
CA LYS A 19 14.57 -6.53 -31.12
C LYS A 19 14.87 -7.57 -32.18
N LEU A 20 13.99 -8.53 -32.38
CA LEU A 20 14.10 -9.66 -33.27
C LEU A 20 12.81 -9.81 -34.08
N PHE A 21 12.88 -10.50 -35.21
CA PHE A 21 11.74 -10.84 -36.08
C PHE A 21 10.92 -9.59 -36.49
N GLU A 22 11.59 -8.62 -37.11
CA GLU A 22 10.95 -7.36 -37.56
C GLU A 22 10.27 -6.61 -36.38
N ASP A 23 10.98 -6.52 -35.25
CA ASP A 23 10.51 -5.86 -34.02
C ASP A 23 9.32 -6.53 -33.31
N LYS A 24 8.88 -7.71 -33.77
CA LYS A 24 7.79 -8.46 -33.12
C LYS A 24 8.17 -9.07 -31.79
N PHE A 25 9.46 -9.37 -31.59
CA PHE A 25 9.97 -9.94 -30.35
C PHE A 25 11.02 -9.02 -29.73
N ILE A 26 10.78 -8.59 -28.51
CA ILE A 26 11.72 -7.75 -27.75
C ILE A 26 12.18 -8.53 -26.52
N LEU A 27 13.50 -8.73 -26.42
CA LEU A 27 14.13 -9.33 -25.26
C LEU A 27 14.97 -8.29 -24.55
N SER A 28 14.77 -8.12 -23.24
CA SER A 28 15.57 -7.26 -22.40
C SER A 28 16.12 -8.04 -21.21
N LEU A 29 17.43 -7.96 -21.01
CA LEU A 29 18.15 -8.52 -19.88
C LEU A 29 18.76 -7.39 -19.07
N GLY A 30 18.55 -7.40 -17.78
CA GLY A 30 19.09 -6.42 -16.86
C GLY A 30 19.71 -7.08 -15.63
N ILE A 31 20.73 -6.44 -15.10
CA ILE A 31 21.31 -6.77 -13.81
C ILE A 31 21.53 -5.48 -13.02
N ARG A 32 21.21 -5.51 -11.76
CA ARG A 32 21.43 -4.40 -10.84
C ARG A 32 22.00 -4.92 -9.53
N THR A 33 22.79 -4.13 -8.87
CA THR A 33 23.14 -4.36 -7.47
C THR A 33 23.07 -3.06 -6.69
N ASP A 34 22.58 -3.14 -5.46
CA ASP A 34 22.53 -2.04 -4.50
C ASP A 34 23.34 -2.45 -3.26
N HIS A 35 24.11 -1.53 -2.71
CA HIS A 35 24.82 -1.76 -1.46
C HIS A 35 24.96 -0.46 -0.66
N ASN A 36 25.15 -0.58 0.65
CA ASN A 36 25.33 0.56 1.52
C ASN A 36 26.16 0.20 2.76
N SER A 37 26.64 1.22 3.47
CA SER A 37 27.50 1.07 4.64
C SER A 37 26.78 0.87 5.96
N TYR A 38 25.47 0.58 5.97
CA TYR A 38 24.69 0.46 7.19
C TYR A 38 25.00 -0.83 7.95
N SER A 39 24.99 -1.99 7.31
CA SER A 39 25.29 -3.28 7.92
C SER A 39 26.24 -4.10 7.05
N LYS A 40 26.84 -5.19 7.60
CA LYS A 40 27.71 -6.08 6.82
C LYS A 40 27.01 -6.71 5.63
N ASP A 41 25.76 -7.14 5.82
CA ASP A 41 24.98 -7.78 4.77
C ASP A 41 24.59 -6.79 3.67
N MET A 42 24.27 -5.55 4.06
CA MET A 42 23.96 -4.50 3.09
C MET A 42 25.21 -3.96 2.37
N ALA A 43 26.39 -4.15 2.92
CA ALA A 43 27.64 -3.67 2.32
C ALA A 43 28.16 -4.59 1.21
N ASN A 44 27.72 -5.84 1.14
CA ASN A 44 28.17 -6.79 0.13
C ASN A 44 27.30 -6.70 -1.14
N PRO A 45 27.81 -6.14 -2.27
CA PRO A 45 27.01 -5.95 -3.48
C PRO A 45 26.52 -7.27 -4.10
N LEU A 46 27.22 -8.40 -3.86
CA LEU A 46 26.84 -9.69 -4.41
C LEU A 46 25.59 -10.28 -3.75
N ARG A 47 25.26 -9.82 -2.52
CA ARG A 47 24.02 -10.25 -1.81
C ARG A 47 22.77 -9.57 -2.35
N GLN A 48 22.91 -8.44 -3.03
CA GLN A 48 21.81 -7.68 -3.62
C GLN A 48 21.80 -7.72 -5.15
N LEU A 49 22.27 -8.81 -5.74
CA LEU A 49 22.18 -9.00 -7.19
C LEU A 49 20.73 -9.17 -7.62
N SER A 50 20.29 -8.30 -8.53
CA SER A 50 18.93 -8.13 -9.03
C SER A 50 18.87 -8.42 -10.53
N PRO A 51 18.88 -9.72 -10.95
CA PRO A 51 18.70 -10.08 -12.35
C PRO A 51 17.25 -9.81 -12.79
N ARG A 52 17.06 -9.39 -14.03
CA ARG A 52 15.78 -9.07 -14.62
C ARG A 52 15.69 -9.54 -16.05
N LEU A 53 14.58 -10.13 -16.39
CA LEU A 53 14.22 -10.56 -17.73
C LEU A 53 12.89 -9.92 -18.10
N SER A 54 12.82 -9.30 -19.28
CA SER A 54 11.55 -8.83 -19.86
C SER A 54 11.46 -9.34 -21.30
N ILE A 55 10.31 -9.89 -21.63
CA ILE A 55 9.97 -10.38 -22.97
C ILE A 55 8.67 -9.71 -23.39
N ALA A 56 8.65 -9.15 -24.60
CA ALA A 56 7.43 -8.70 -25.25
C ALA A 56 7.35 -9.36 -26.63
N TYR A 57 6.19 -9.90 -26.97
CA TYR A 57 5.93 -10.53 -28.26
C TYR A 57 4.63 -10.01 -28.88
N ALA A 58 4.76 -9.26 -29.98
CA ALA A 58 3.66 -8.78 -30.78
C ALA A 58 3.30 -9.81 -31.84
N PHE A 59 2.28 -10.65 -31.60
CA PHE A 59 1.85 -11.64 -32.58
C PHE A 59 0.89 -11.04 -33.63
N SER A 60 0.40 -9.81 -33.41
CA SER A 60 -0.25 -8.99 -34.41
C SER A 60 -0.09 -7.49 -34.09
N THR A 61 -0.52 -6.62 -34.99
CA THR A 61 -0.54 -5.16 -34.75
C THR A 61 -1.43 -4.76 -33.57
N LYS A 62 -2.35 -5.62 -33.17
CA LYS A 62 -3.33 -5.36 -32.10
C LYS A 62 -3.06 -6.12 -30.81
N PHE A 63 -2.34 -7.24 -30.87
CA PHE A 63 -2.14 -8.11 -29.71
C PHE A 63 -0.67 -8.32 -29.39
N SER A 64 -0.30 -8.17 -28.14
CA SER A 64 1.00 -8.53 -27.62
C SER A 64 0.92 -9.28 -26.29
N LEU A 65 1.94 -10.11 -26.04
CA LEU A 65 2.20 -10.80 -24.79
C LEU A 65 3.39 -10.14 -24.10
N ASN A 66 3.30 -9.99 -22.79
CA ASN A 66 4.38 -9.45 -21.97
C ASN A 66 4.68 -10.41 -20.83
N LEU A 67 5.97 -10.66 -20.58
CA LEU A 67 6.46 -11.44 -19.45
C LEU A 67 7.62 -10.69 -18.80
N ASN A 68 7.54 -10.51 -17.48
CA ASN A 68 8.59 -9.90 -16.67
C ASN A 68 8.90 -10.82 -15.50
N ILE A 69 10.18 -11.17 -15.35
CA ILE A 69 10.69 -11.96 -14.22
C ILE A 69 11.86 -11.20 -13.64
N GLY A 70 11.91 -11.07 -12.30
CA GLY A 70 13.05 -10.38 -11.71
C GLY A 70 13.10 -10.47 -10.19
N ARG A 71 14.30 -10.24 -9.68
CA ARG A 71 14.56 -10.04 -8.27
C ARG A 71 14.79 -8.56 -8.00
N TYR A 72 14.19 -8.07 -6.95
CA TYR A 72 14.26 -6.66 -6.54
C TYR A 72 14.63 -6.56 -5.07
N TYR A 73 15.33 -5.49 -4.73
CA TYR A 73 15.73 -5.21 -3.36
C TYR A 73 15.27 -3.82 -2.94
N GLN A 74 14.80 -3.73 -1.69
CA GLN A 74 14.36 -2.50 -1.07
C GLN A 74 14.95 -2.36 0.33
N LEU A 75 15.37 -1.15 0.71
CA LEU A 75 15.75 -0.87 2.08
C LEU A 75 14.54 -1.02 3.01
N PRO A 76 14.73 -1.57 4.22
CA PRO A 76 13.76 -1.41 5.29
C PRO A 76 13.46 0.06 5.55
N ALA A 77 12.30 0.35 6.15
CA ALA A 77 11.93 1.71 6.53
C ALA A 77 13.00 2.36 7.43
N TYR A 78 13.20 3.66 7.28
CA TYR A 78 14.18 4.38 8.10
C TYR A 78 13.83 4.39 9.58
N THR A 79 12.56 4.23 9.94
CA THR A 79 12.11 4.01 11.33
C THR A 79 12.71 2.73 11.90
N VAL A 80 12.72 1.64 11.13
CA VAL A 80 13.36 0.37 11.46
C VAL A 80 14.88 0.54 11.59
N MET A 81 15.50 1.16 10.57
CA MET A 81 16.96 1.34 10.55
C MET A 81 17.44 2.27 11.67
N GLY A 82 16.63 3.25 12.06
CA GLY A 82 16.96 4.26 13.07
C GLY A 82 16.59 3.87 14.50
N TYR A 83 16.05 2.68 14.75
CA TYR A 83 15.66 2.28 16.10
C TYR A 83 16.85 2.23 17.05
N ARG A 84 16.67 2.82 18.24
CA ARG A 84 17.66 2.85 19.33
C ARG A 84 17.03 2.35 20.62
N ASP A 85 17.80 1.60 21.38
CA ASP A 85 17.45 1.19 22.75
C ASP A 85 17.68 2.32 23.78
N SER A 86 17.47 2.01 25.04
CA SER A 86 17.70 2.92 26.17
C SER A 86 19.17 3.34 26.33
N SER A 87 20.11 2.55 25.79
CA SER A 87 21.55 2.87 25.76
C SER A 87 21.94 3.72 24.56
N ASN A 88 20.96 4.17 23.75
CA ASN A 88 21.16 4.94 22.53
C ASN A 88 21.89 4.17 21.41
N SER A 89 21.92 2.83 21.47
CA SER A 89 22.54 1.96 20.46
C SER A 89 21.60 1.69 19.30
N LEU A 90 22.11 1.69 18.06
CA LEU A 90 21.35 1.30 16.86
C LEU A 90 21.18 -0.22 16.83
N VAL A 91 20.15 -0.72 17.51
CA VAL A 91 19.89 -2.16 17.72
C VAL A 91 19.79 -2.91 16.41
N ASN A 92 18.99 -2.42 15.47
CA ASN A 92 18.75 -3.10 14.20
C ASN A 92 20.00 -3.10 13.29
N LYS A 93 20.92 -2.16 13.47
CA LYS A 93 22.24 -2.20 12.83
C LYS A 93 23.09 -3.34 13.41
N THR A 94 23.07 -3.50 14.72
CA THR A 94 23.77 -4.58 15.42
C THR A 94 23.21 -5.96 15.07
N ASN A 95 21.88 -6.05 14.91
CA ASN A 95 21.18 -7.26 14.43
C ASN A 95 21.47 -7.59 12.96
N ASN A 96 22.29 -6.77 12.30
CA ASN A 96 22.72 -6.96 10.91
C ASN A 96 21.54 -7.13 9.93
N ILE A 97 20.50 -6.28 10.09
CA ILE A 97 19.36 -6.32 9.15
C ILE A 97 19.82 -6.07 7.72
N THR A 98 19.11 -6.66 6.77
CA THR A 98 19.45 -6.62 5.36
C THR A 98 18.33 -6.03 4.50
N TYR A 99 18.57 -5.93 3.21
CA TYR A 99 17.54 -5.53 2.25
C TYR A 99 16.39 -6.54 2.23
N ILE A 100 15.18 -6.03 2.14
CA ILE A 100 14.00 -6.82 1.75
C ILE A 100 14.21 -7.25 0.29
N SER A 101 14.05 -8.53 0.00
CA SER A 101 14.07 -9.04 -1.37
C SER A 101 12.66 -9.40 -1.83
N ASN A 102 12.43 -9.22 -3.12
CA ASN A 102 11.20 -9.59 -3.78
C ASN A 102 11.50 -10.26 -5.11
N ASP A 103 11.17 -11.53 -5.24
CA ASP A 103 11.15 -12.25 -6.52
C ASP A 103 9.77 -12.13 -7.11
N HIS A 104 9.65 -11.62 -8.34
CA HIS A 104 8.35 -11.55 -8.94
C HIS A 104 8.33 -11.97 -10.41
N ILE A 105 7.18 -12.52 -10.80
CA ILE A 105 6.79 -12.82 -12.16
C ILE A 105 5.48 -12.09 -12.47
N VAL A 106 5.45 -11.45 -13.63
CA VAL A 106 4.26 -10.80 -14.18
C VAL A 106 4.11 -11.24 -15.61
N ALA A 107 2.93 -11.72 -15.98
CA ALA A 107 2.61 -12.10 -17.36
C ALA A 107 1.26 -11.51 -17.75
N GLY A 108 1.17 -10.99 -18.97
CA GLY A 108 -0.05 -10.35 -19.42
C GLY A 108 -0.23 -10.29 -20.92
N ILE A 109 -1.44 -9.97 -21.31
CA ILE A 109 -1.88 -9.74 -22.69
C ILE A 109 -2.30 -8.30 -22.81
N GLU A 110 -1.82 -7.64 -23.87
CA GLU A 110 -2.26 -6.32 -24.29
C GLU A 110 -3.03 -6.43 -25.59
N TYR A 111 -4.19 -5.78 -25.65
CA TYR A 111 -5.02 -5.65 -26.83
C TYR A 111 -5.29 -4.18 -27.17
N ASN A 112 -4.91 -3.77 -28.35
CA ASN A 112 -5.09 -2.43 -28.90
C ASN A 112 -6.13 -2.47 -30.03
N PRO A 113 -7.46 -2.40 -29.74
CA PRO A 113 -8.49 -2.44 -30.78
C PRO A 113 -8.38 -1.28 -31.77
N THR A 114 -7.93 -0.12 -31.29
CA THR A 114 -7.69 1.09 -32.10
C THR A 114 -6.45 1.81 -31.56
N ASP A 115 -5.95 2.83 -32.28
CA ASP A 115 -4.84 3.69 -31.84
C ASP A 115 -5.17 4.51 -30.57
N TYR A 116 -6.44 4.59 -30.21
CA TYR A 116 -6.96 5.34 -29.07
C TYR A 116 -7.35 4.47 -27.89
N SER A 117 -7.44 3.16 -28.09
CA SER A 117 -7.97 2.23 -27.08
C SER A 117 -6.94 1.16 -26.76
N LYS A 118 -6.77 0.89 -25.49
CA LYS A 118 -5.88 -0.14 -24.96
C LYS A 118 -6.60 -0.94 -23.88
N LEU A 119 -6.39 -2.24 -23.85
CA LEU A 119 -6.85 -3.16 -22.84
C LEU A 119 -5.70 -4.08 -22.44
N THR A 120 -5.48 -4.23 -21.13
CA THR A 120 -4.42 -5.11 -20.58
C THR A 120 -5.03 -6.01 -19.53
N ILE A 121 -4.64 -7.28 -19.54
CA ILE A 121 -4.92 -8.24 -18.46
C ILE A 121 -3.58 -8.83 -18.05
N GLU A 122 -3.23 -8.70 -16.77
CA GLU A 122 -1.96 -9.18 -16.22
C GLU A 122 -2.20 -10.02 -14.97
N GLY A 123 -1.49 -11.14 -14.85
CA GLY A 123 -1.38 -11.90 -13.63
C GLY A 123 0.00 -11.69 -13.01
N PHE A 124 0.06 -11.59 -11.70
CA PHE A 124 1.34 -11.44 -11.00
C PHE A 124 1.44 -12.34 -9.78
N TYR A 125 2.68 -12.73 -9.49
CA TYR A 125 3.07 -13.38 -8.24
C TYR A 125 4.36 -12.76 -7.73
N LYS A 126 4.38 -12.38 -6.46
CA LYS A 126 5.51 -11.76 -5.76
C LYS A 126 5.82 -12.56 -4.50
N ASN A 127 7.08 -12.92 -4.30
CA ASN A 127 7.56 -13.64 -3.13
C ASN A 127 8.55 -12.78 -2.37
N TYR A 128 8.20 -12.40 -1.15
CA TYR A 128 8.99 -11.53 -0.28
C TYR A 128 9.81 -12.33 0.71
N ASN A 129 11.08 -11.94 0.89
CA ASN A 129 11.95 -12.50 1.89
C ASN A 129 12.72 -11.38 2.62
N ASN A 130 13.26 -11.70 3.78
CA ASN A 130 14.00 -10.76 4.62
C ASN A 130 13.17 -9.53 5.04
N TYR A 131 11.84 -9.65 5.07
CA TYR A 131 11.00 -8.56 5.57
C TYR A 131 11.23 -8.40 7.07
N PRO A 132 11.16 -7.16 7.64
CA PRO A 132 11.33 -6.95 9.07
C PRO A 132 10.30 -7.74 9.88
N PHE A 133 10.77 -8.51 10.85
CA PHE A 133 9.97 -9.26 11.82
C PHE A 133 10.19 -8.64 13.20
N LEU A 134 9.11 -8.19 13.83
CA LEU A 134 9.12 -7.53 15.13
C LEU A 134 9.37 -8.55 16.24
N VAL A 135 10.50 -8.40 16.95
CA VAL A 135 10.94 -9.40 17.92
C VAL A 135 10.00 -9.51 19.13
N ASN A 136 9.55 -8.36 19.65
CA ASN A 136 8.71 -8.32 20.85
C ASN A 136 7.27 -8.74 20.61
N LYS A 137 6.76 -8.55 19.40
CA LYS A 137 5.36 -8.86 19.04
C LYS A 137 5.22 -10.20 18.31
N ASN A 138 6.32 -10.77 17.85
CA ASN A 138 6.36 -11.99 17.03
C ASN A 138 5.50 -11.91 15.74
N ILE A 139 5.49 -10.75 15.09
CA ILE A 139 4.75 -10.52 13.86
C ILE A 139 5.62 -9.89 12.76
N SER A 140 5.24 -10.11 11.51
CA SER A 140 5.83 -9.37 10.40
C SER A 140 5.41 -7.90 10.44
N LEU A 141 6.33 -6.99 10.18
CA LEU A 141 5.99 -5.56 10.03
C LEU A 141 4.94 -5.32 8.93
N ALA A 142 4.85 -6.22 7.94
CA ALA A 142 3.84 -6.16 6.89
C ALA A 142 2.41 -6.43 7.37
N ASN A 143 2.25 -7.10 8.52
CA ASN A 143 0.93 -7.37 9.11
C ASN A 143 0.49 -6.25 10.08
N LEU A 144 1.43 -5.37 10.49
CA LEU A 144 1.11 -4.24 11.33
C LEU A 144 0.46 -3.14 10.48
N GLY A 145 -0.76 -2.74 10.82
CA GLY A 145 -1.50 -1.70 10.13
C GLY A 145 -0.75 -0.37 10.16
N GLY A 146 -0.83 0.36 9.05
CA GLY A 146 -0.25 1.69 8.93
C GLY A 146 -1.26 2.76 9.34
N GLU A 147 -1.57 2.90 10.62
CA GLU A 147 -2.16 4.13 11.11
C GLU A 147 -1.14 5.28 10.97
N PHE A 148 -1.57 6.53 11.09
CA PHE A 148 -0.70 7.71 10.94
C PHE A 148 0.47 7.78 11.93
N GLY A 149 0.72 6.70 12.67
CA GLY A 149 1.81 6.57 13.63
C GLY A 149 3.13 6.12 13.02
N VAL A 150 4.19 6.24 13.80
CA VAL A 150 5.52 5.70 13.46
C VAL A 150 5.49 4.18 13.68
N ILE A 151 5.66 3.42 12.60
CA ILE A 151 5.74 1.95 12.66
C ILE A 151 7.18 1.47 12.47
N GLY A 152 7.50 0.31 13.06
CA GLY A 152 8.81 -0.32 12.94
C GLY A 152 9.89 0.33 13.82
N ASN A 153 9.54 1.25 14.72
CA ASN A 153 10.44 1.84 15.71
C ASN A 153 10.64 0.89 16.91
N GLU A 154 11.12 -0.29 16.62
CA GLU A 154 11.38 -1.35 17.61
C GLU A 154 12.41 -2.35 17.07
N GLU A 155 12.82 -3.30 17.90
CA GLU A 155 13.77 -4.33 17.51
C GLU A 155 13.16 -5.25 16.45
N VAL A 156 13.93 -5.47 15.37
CA VAL A 156 13.53 -6.38 14.28
C VAL A 156 14.65 -7.33 13.88
N ARG A 157 14.23 -8.42 13.21
CA ARG A 157 15.12 -9.32 12.43
C ARG A 157 14.65 -9.34 10.99
N SER A 158 15.57 -9.50 10.05
CA SER A 158 15.24 -9.68 8.60
C SER A 158 14.90 -11.15 8.32
N SER A 159 13.80 -11.65 8.88
CA SER A 159 13.44 -13.08 8.85
C SER A 159 12.01 -13.36 8.35
N SER A 160 11.17 -12.35 8.22
CA SER A 160 9.81 -12.54 7.72
C SER A 160 9.77 -12.81 6.22
N SER A 161 8.86 -13.67 5.82
CA SER A 161 8.56 -13.95 4.41
C SER A 161 7.07 -13.76 4.14
N GLY A 162 6.74 -13.47 2.88
CA GLY A 162 5.36 -13.24 2.48
C GLY A 162 5.19 -13.41 0.98
N ARG A 163 3.96 -13.29 0.53
CA ARG A 163 3.59 -13.34 -0.88
C ARG A 163 2.50 -12.34 -1.21
N ALA A 164 2.52 -11.86 -2.45
CA ALA A 164 1.38 -11.16 -3.01
C ALA A 164 1.11 -11.70 -4.42
N TYR A 165 -0.15 -11.92 -4.75
CA TYR A 165 -0.56 -12.44 -6.05
C TYR A 165 -1.92 -11.88 -6.42
N GLY A 166 -2.17 -11.81 -7.73
CA GLY A 166 -3.41 -11.23 -8.19
C GLY A 166 -3.52 -11.15 -9.69
N ILE A 167 -4.61 -10.51 -10.10
CA ILE A 167 -4.92 -10.22 -11.51
C ILE A 167 -5.24 -8.73 -11.62
N GLU A 168 -4.66 -8.09 -12.62
CA GLU A 168 -4.90 -6.69 -12.96
C GLU A 168 -5.57 -6.59 -14.33
N PHE A 169 -6.62 -5.79 -14.40
CA PHE A 169 -7.30 -5.42 -15.63
C PHE A 169 -7.22 -3.91 -15.80
N LEU A 170 -6.75 -3.46 -16.95
CA LEU A 170 -6.71 -2.04 -17.28
C LEU A 170 -7.32 -1.83 -18.66
N THR A 171 -8.26 -0.91 -18.76
CA THR A 171 -8.69 -0.37 -20.05
C THR A 171 -8.52 1.13 -20.08
N GLN A 172 -7.99 1.62 -21.19
CA GLN A 172 -7.77 3.04 -21.44
C GLN A 172 -8.34 3.43 -22.78
N GLN A 173 -9.09 4.52 -22.77
CA GLN A 173 -9.54 5.23 -23.97
C GLN A 173 -8.94 6.62 -23.95
N LYS A 174 -8.02 6.92 -24.89
CA LYS A 174 -7.56 8.28 -25.16
C LYS A 174 -8.70 9.10 -25.75
N LEU A 175 -8.59 10.42 -25.69
CA LEU A 175 -9.63 11.30 -26.23
C LEU A 175 -9.97 10.96 -27.69
N SER A 176 -11.16 10.42 -27.89
CA SER A 176 -11.73 10.10 -29.20
C SER A 176 -13.24 10.29 -29.15
N LYS A 177 -13.82 10.89 -30.17
CA LYS A 177 -15.26 11.23 -30.21
C LYS A 177 -15.72 11.98 -28.96
N ASN A 178 -14.86 12.89 -28.45
CA ASN A 178 -15.10 13.70 -27.27
C ASN A 178 -15.17 12.91 -25.94
N PHE A 179 -14.78 11.65 -25.91
CA PHE A 179 -14.74 10.82 -24.71
C PHE A 179 -13.32 10.34 -24.44
N TYR A 180 -12.94 10.28 -23.15
CA TYR A 180 -11.72 9.65 -22.66
C TYR A 180 -11.98 8.98 -21.32
N GLY A 181 -11.16 7.97 -20.98
CA GLY A 181 -11.29 7.31 -19.69
C GLY A 181 -10.21 6.26 -19.46
N ILE A 182 -10.05 5.92 -18.21
CA ILE A 182 -9.21 4.81 -17.75
C ILE A 182 -9.94 4.11 -16.61
N LEU A 183 -10.04 2.79 -16.72
CA LEU A 183 -10.55 1.91 -15.69
C LEU A 183 -9.44 0.92 -15.35
N ALA A 184 -9.05 0.89 -14.09
CA ALA A 184 -8.17 -0.13 -13.52
C ALA A 184 -8.95 -0.94 -12.49
N TYR A 185 -8.80 -2.25 -12.54
CA TYR A 185 -9.31 -3.19 -11.55
C TYR A 185 -8.18 -4.14 -11.16
N THR A 186 -7.99 -4.33 -9.86
CA THR A 186 -7.04 -5.29 -9.32
C THR A 186 -7.77 -6.18 -8.32
N TRP A 187 -7.62 -7.50 -8.50
CA TRP A 187 -7.84 -8.45 -7.44
C TRP A 187 -6.49 -8.88 -6.88
N VAL A 188 -6.29 -8.73 -5.57
CA VAL A 188 -5.01 -9.00 -4.91
C VAL A 188 -5.19 -9.73 -3.59
N ARG A 189 -4.29 -10.68 -3.33
CA ARG A 189 -4.03 -11.24 -2.01
C ARG A 189 -2.61 -10.90 -1.61
N SER A 190 -2.45 -10.41 -0.38
CA SER A 190 -1.15 -10.07 0.19
C SER A 190 -1.06 -10.65 1.60
N GLU A 191 -0.13 -11.58 1.80
CA GLU A 191 -0.05 -12.41 3.00
C GLU A 191 1.40 -12.51 3.47
N PHE A 192 1.62 -12.40 4.78
CA PHE A 192 2.93 -12.63 5.39
C PHE A 192 2.81 -13.65 6.50
N LYS A 193 3.91 -14.36 6.77
CA LYS A 193 3.93 -15.43 7.75
C LYS A 193 3.94 -14.88 9.17
N ASP A 194 3.09 -15.49 10.01
CA ASP A 194 3.08 -15.29 11.47
C ASP A 194 4.20 -16.08 12.17
N GLN A 195 4.23 -16.05 13.49
CA GLN A 195 5.20 -16.80 14.32
C GLN A 195 5.07 -18.33 14.18
N PHE A 196 3.90 -18.83 13.77
CA PHE A 196 3.63 -20.25 13.55
C PHE A 196 3.86 -20.70 12.10
N ASN A 197 4.41 -19.80 11.27
CA ASN A 197 4.68 -20.01 9.86
C ASN A 197 3.42 -20.14 8.97
N ASN A 198 2.24 -19.69 9.47
CA ASN A 198 1.00 -19.60 8.70
C ASN A 198 0.96 -18.30 7.92
N PHE A 199 0.40 -18.32 6.72
CA PHE A 199 0.12 -17.11 5.96
C PHE A 199 -1.11 -16.40 6.52
N VAL A 200 -0.93 -15.16 6.95
CA VAL A 200 -2.00 -14.27 7.43
C VAL A 200 -2.04 -13.00 6.56
N PRO A 201 -3.22 -12.39 6.37
CA PRO A 201 -3.33 -11.19 5.56
C PRO A 201 -2.39 -10.07 6.04
N SER A 202 -1.73 -9.40 5.11
CA SER A 202 -1.02 -8.15 5.43
C SER A 202 -2.01 -7.00 5.54
N SER A 203 -1.59 -5.87 6.11
CA SER A 203 -2.40 -4.65 6.19
C SER A 203 -2.82 -4.09 4.83
N TRP A 204 -2.22 -4.55 3.74
CA TRP A 204 -2.53 -4.13 2.36
C TRP A 204 -3.40 -5.14 1.59
N ASP A 205 -3.91 -6.18 2.24
CA ASP A 205 -4.75 -7.21 1.62
C ASP A 205 -6.19 -6.73 1.43
N ASN A 206 -6.39 -5.74 0.58
CA ASN A 206 -7.70 -5.15 0.32
C ASN A 206 -8.62 -5.99 -0.57
N GLY A 207 -8.15 -7.08 -1.14
CA GLY A 207 -8.92 -7.94 -2.04
C GLY A 207 -9.20 -7.28 -3.39
N HIS A 208 -10.18 -6.43 -3.48
CA HIS A 208 -10.61 -5.77 -4.72
C HIS A 208 -10.30 -4.27 -4.69
N ILE A 209 -9.71 -3.75 -5.76
CA ILE A 209 -9.41 -2.33 -5.92
C ILE A 209 -9.90 -1.90 -7.30
N ILE A 210 -10.71 -0.83 -7.37
CA ILE A 210 -11.19 -0.25 -8.62
C ILE A 210 -10.84 1.24 -8.64
N SER A 211 -10.32 1.71 -9.76
CA SER A 211 -10.13 3.11 -10.05
C SER A 211 -10.66 3.41 -11.45
N LEU A 212 -11.65 4.29 -11.54
CA LEU A 212 -12.22 4.78 -12.79
C LEU A 212 -12.05 6.29 -12.86
N THR A 213 -11.47 6.78 -13.93
CA THR A 213 -11.48 8.20 -14.29
C THR A 213 -11.98 8.30 -15.71
N ALA A 214 -13.02 9.09 -15.94
CA ALA A 214 -13.57 9.29 -17.26
C ALA A 214 -14.03 10.74 -17.45
N GLY A 215 -14.02 11.21 -18.70
CA GLY A 215 -14.51 12.53 -19.03
C GLY A 215 -15.06 12.61 -20.43
N LYS A 216 -15.97 13.54 -20.61
CA LYS A 216 -16.61 13.83 -21.89
C LYS A 216 -16.62 15.31 -22.16
N LYS A 217 -16.17 15.68 -23.36
CA LYS A 217 -16.26 17.04 -23.88
C LYS A 217 -17.56 17.24 -24.61
N PHE A 218 -18.17 18.37 -24.39
CA PHE A 218 -19.44 18.79 -25.01
C PHE A 218 -19.23 20.01 -25.91
N LYS A 219 -20.26 20.39 -26.64
CA LYS A 219 -20.27 21.63 -27.44
C LYS A 219 -20.04 22.84 -26.52
N LYS A 220 -19.50 23.92 -27.13
CA LYS A 220 -19.20 25.18 -26.42
C LYS A 220 -18.23 25.02 -25.28
N ASP A 221 -17.24 24.10 -25.39
CA ASP A 221 -16.12 23.88 -24.45
C ASP A 221 -16.53 23.56 -23.00
N TRP A 222 -17.65 22.86 -22.84
CA TRP A 222 -18.00 22.20 -21.61
C TRP A 222 -17.31 20.84 -21.54
N GLU A 223 -16.86 20.48 -20.34
CA GLU A 223 -16.30 19.17 -20.05
C GLU A 223 -16.83 18.67 -18.72
N ILE A 224 -17.25 17.40 -18.67
CA ILE A 224 -17.67 16.74 -17.44
C ILE A 224 -16.70 15.57 -17.21
N GLY A 225 -16.07 15.54 -16.02
CA GLY A 225 -15.20 14.49 -15.55
C GLY A 225 -15.76 13.83 -14.31
N LEU A 226 -15.52 12.54 -14.19
CA LEU A 226 -15.82 11.79 -12.97
C LEU A 226 -14.63 10.92 -12.57
N LYS A 227 -14.50 10.69 -11.27
CA LYS A 227 -13.52 9.77 -10.71
C LYS A 227 -14.18 8.92 -9.64
N PHE A 228 -14.19 7.62 -9.84
CA PHE A 228 -14.70 6.65 -8.88
C PHE A 228 -13.55 5.82 -8.34
N ARG A 229 -13.55 5.58 -7.04
CA ARG A 229 -12.59 4.73 -6.34
C ARG A 229 -13.34 3.74 -5.47
N PHE A 230 -12.85 2.51 -5.45
CA PHE A 230 -13.33 1.45 -4.58
C PHE A 230 -12.15 0.64 -4.08
N SER A 231 -12.16 0.29 -2.80
CA SER A 231 -11.21 -0.63 -2.18
C SER A 231 -11.97 -1.55 -1.24
N GLY A 232 -11.75 -2.83 -1.32
CA GLY A 232 -12.26 -3.78 -0.33
C GLY A 232 -11.78 -3.44 1.07
N GLY A 233 -12.46 -3.96 2.07
CA GLY A 233 -12.15 -3.68 3.48
C GLY A 233 -10.74 -4.10 3.86
N ALA A 234 -9.98 -3.19 4.44
CA ALA A 234 -8.65 -3.48 4.99
C ALA A 234 -8.78 -4.46 6.18
N PRO A 235 -7.86 -5.42 6.32
CA PRO A 235 -7.83 -6.29 7.49
C PRO A 235 -7.37 -5.51 8.73
N TYR A 236 -7.87 -5.91 9.91
CA TYR A 236 -7.41 -5.38 11.18
C TYR A 236 -7.37 -6.46 12.27
N THR A 237 -6.53 -6.24 13.26
CA THR A 237 -6.37 -7.10 14.42
C THR A 237 -7.30 -6.62 15.53
N PRO A 238 -8.11 -7.50 16.14
CA PRO A 238 -8.97 -7.13 17.26
C PRO A 238 -8.15 -6.84 18.52
N TYR A 239 -8.79 -6.22 19.52
CA TYR A 239 -8.21 -6.09 20.85
C TYR A 239 -8.40 -7.35 21.67
N ASP A 240 -7.41 -7.71 22.48
CA ASP A 240 -7.56 -8.57 23.63
C ASP A 240 -8.25 -7.78 24.74
N THR A 241 -9.57 -7.78 24.73
CA THR A 241 -10.38 -6.98 25.65
C THR A 241 -10.22 -7.41 27.10
N LEU A 242 -9.96 -8.71 27.34
CA LEU A 242 -9.79 -9.25 28.68
C LEU A 242 -8.49 -8.74 29.32
N ASN A 243 -7.36 -8.89 28.68
CA ASN A 243 -6.08 -8.41 29.19
C ASN A 243 -5.98 -6.89 29.12
N SER A 244 -6.57 -6.25 28.10
CA SER A 244 -6.63 -4.80 28.00
C SER A 244 -7.38 -4.15 29.18
N SER A 245 -8.40 -4.80 29.76
CA SER A 245 -9.15 -4.23 30.86
C SER A 245 -8.37 -4.09 32.18
N LEU A 246 -7.22 -4.78 32.31
CA LEU A 246 -6.40 -4.69 33.52
C LEU A 246 -5.91 -3.27 33.79
N ILE A 247 -6.08 -2.80 35.04
CA ILE A 247 -5.65 -1.46 35.48
C ILE A 247 -4.17 -1.25 35.17
N GLN A 248 -3.33 -2.25 35.48
CA GLN A 248 -1.88 -2.20 35.24
C GLN A 248 -1.51 -1.98 33.76
N VAL A 249 -2.31 -2.50 32.83
CA VAL A 249 -2.07 -2.30 31.38
C VAL A 249 -2.34 -0.86 31.00
N TRP A 250 -3.50 -0.31 31.41
CA TRP A 250 -3.88 1.07 31.07
C TRP A 250 -3.01 2.12 31.75
N ASP A 251 -2.60 1.90 32.98
CA ASP A 251 -1.76 2.85 33.71
C ASP A 251 -0.35 2.96 33.14
N VAL A 252 0.14 1.90 32.47
CA VAL A 252 1.47 1.89 31.83
C VAL A 252 1.39 2.31 30.35
N SER A 253 0.45 1.76 29.58
CA SER A 253 0.39 1.92 28.12
C SER A 253 -0.56 3.03 27.65
N ASN A 254 -1.56 3.37 28.47
CA ASN A 254 -2.68 4.23 28.13
C ASN A 254 -3.44 3.82 26.86
N MET A 255 -3.37 2.53 26.50
CA MET A 255 -4.00 1.93 25.32
C MET A 255 -4.30 0.46 25.53
N GLY A 256 -5.25 -0.08 24.75
CA GLY A 256 -5.53 -1.51 24.73
C GLY A 256 -4.44 -2.34 24.06
N LEU A 257 -4.38 -3.62 24.40
CA LEU A 257 -3.53 -4.60 23.77
C LEU A 257 -4.25 -5.23 22.57
N PHE A 258 -3.54 -5.39 21.46
CA PHE A 258 -4.06 -6.17 20.32
C PHE A 258 -3.89 -7.68 20.57
N ASP A 259 -4.88 -8.43 20.11
CA ASP A 259 -4.86 -9.90 20.11
C ASP A 259 -4.08 -10.40 18.87
N TYR A 260 -2.77 -10.57 19.00
CA TYR A 260 -1.92 -11.02 17.90
C TYR A 260 -2.07 -12.52 17.56
N GLU A 261 -2.84 -13.31 18.34
CA GLU A 261 -3.23 -14.66 17.93
C GLU A 261 -4.30 -14.63 16.84
N ARG A 262 -5.05 -13.52 16.76
CA ARG A 262 -6.09 -13.24 15.76
C ARG A 262 -5.65 -12.14 14.79
N LEU A 263 -4.38 -12.15 14.42
CA LEU A 263 -3.73 -11.14 13.60
C LEU A 263 -4.44 -10.95 12.25
N ASN A 264 -4.98 -9.74 12.01
CA ASN A 264 -5.67 -9.36 10.77
C ASN A 264 -6.84 -10.30 10.38
N GLU A 265 -7.50 -10.90 11.37
CA GLU A 265 -8.63 -11.81 11.15
C GLU A 265 -9.89 -11.09 10.68
N PHE A 266 -10.09 -9.87 11.17
CA PHE A 266 -11.26 -9.06 10.84
C PHE A 266 -11.01 -8.15 9.64
N ARG A 267 -12.12 -7.68 9.02
CA ARG A 267 -12.07 -6.73 7.91
C ARG A 267 -13.06 -5.61 8.13
N LEU A 268 -12.64 -4.41 7.76
CA LEU A 268 -13.51 -3.25 7.64
C LEU A 268 -14.46 -3.41 6.46
N ASN A 269 -15.51 -2.60 6.43
CA ASN A 269 -16.34 -2.46 5.24
C ASN A 269 -15.54 -1.86 4.07
N ALA A 270 -16.01 -2.11 2.84
CA ALA A 270 -15.39 -1.54 1.66
C ALA A 270 -15.42 -0.01 1.68
N ASN A 271 -14.33 0.59 1.22
CA ASN A 271 -14.22 2.05 1.07
C ASN A 271 -14.43 2.43 -0.39
N HIS A 272 -15.25 3.46 -0.64
CA HIS A 272 -15.48 3.95 -2.00
C HIS A 272 -15.79 5.45 -2.02
N GLY A 273 -15.62 6.07 -3.17
CA GLY A 273 -15.92 7.49 -3.33
C GLY A 273 -16.08 7.87 -4.79
N LEU A 274 -16.94 8.85 -5.04
CA LEU A 274 -17.18 9.42 -6.36
C LEU A 274 -16.95 10.92 -6.32
N ASP A 275 -16.10 11.40 -7.23
CA ASP A 275 -15.82 12.81 -7.44
C ASP A 275 -16.39 13.23 -8.80
N LEU A 276 -16.95 14.42 -8.89
CA LEU A 276 -17.52 15.01 -10.10
C LEU A 276 -16.87 16.36 -10.36
N ARG A 277 -16.42 16.57 -11.60
CA ARG A 277 -15.90 17.85 -12.05
C ARG A 277 -16.61 18.33 -13.31
N ILE A 278 -16.94 19.61 -13.34
CA ILE A 278 -17.54 20.29 -14.48
C ILE A 278 -16.66 21.48 -14.82
N ASP A 279 -16.15 21.51 -16.04
CA ASP A 279 -15.32 22.59 -16.56
C ASP A 279 -16.05 23.34 -17.67
N LYS A 280 -15.80 24.66 -17.72
CA LYS A 280 -16.22 25.51 -18.82
C LYS A 280 -15.06 26.41 -19.22
N LYS A 281 -14.70 26.39 -20.52
CA LYS A 281 -13.62 27.18 -21.09
C LYS A 281 -14.17 28.25 -22.02
N TRP A 282 -13.50 29.41 -22.02
CA TRP A 282 -13.70 30.51 -22.95
C TRP A 282 -12.35 30.89 -23.54
N TYR A 283 -12.34 31.13 -24.83
CA TYR A 283 -11.11 31.49 -25.55
C TYR A 283 -11.31 32.86 -26.22
N TRP A 284 -10.35 33.75 -26.00
CA TRP A 284 -10.21 35.04 -26.68
C TRP A 284 -8.87 35.08 -27.38
N GLU A 285 -8.59 36.08 -28.19
CA GLU A 285 -7.35 36.16 -28.98
C GLU A 285 -6.06 36.07 -28.14
N LYS A 286 -6.04 36.63 -26.93
CA LYS A 286 -4.84 36.70 -26.09
C LYS A 286 -4.95 35.99 -24.75
N VAL A 287 -6.13 35.56 -24.37
CA VAL A 287 -6.40 34.95 -23.06
C VAL A 287 -7.38 33.78 -23.17
N ALA A 288 -7.24 32.83 -22.30
CA ALA A 288 -8.22 31.77 -22.10
C ALA A 288 -8.63 31.73 -20.62
N LEU A 289 -9.91 31.63 -20.35
CA LEU A 289 -10.46 31.46 -19.01
C LEU A 289 -11.00 30.05 -18.88
N ASN A 290 -10.61 29.33 -17.83
CA ASN A 290 -11.19 28.08 -17.45
C ASN A 290 -11.78 28.19 -16.05
N VAL A 291 -13.10 28.01 -15.95
CA VAL A 291 -13.81 27.95 -14.66
C VAL A 291 -14.25 26.52 -14.45
N TYR A 292 -14.05 25.99 -13.26
CA TYR A 292 -14.49 24.65 -12.92
C TYR A 292 -15.15 24.56 -11.56
N LEU A 293 -16.06 23.61 -11.44
CA LEU A 293 -16.64 23.15 -10.19
C LEU A 293 -16.16 21.72 -9.94
N ASP A 294 -15.48 21.50 -8.83
CA ASP A 294 -14.98 20.18 -8.40
C ASP A 294 -15.68 19.79 -7.10
N ILE A 295 -16.42 18.68 -7.15
CA ILE A 295 -17.20 18.15 -6.02
C ILE A 295 -16.56 16.80 -5.67
N GLN A 296 -15.89 16.74 -4.53
CA GLN A 296 -15.31 15.50 -4.02
C GLN A 296 -16.29 14.81 -3.08
N ASN A 297 -16.24 13.46 -3.09
CA ASN A 297 -17.14 12.64 -2.27
C ASN A 297 -18.62 12.99 -2.48
N LEU A 298 -19.07 12.95 -3.72
CA LEU A 298 -20.38 13.45 -4.18
C LEU A 298 -21.58 12.96 -3.36
N TYR A 299 -21.52 11.75 -2.81
CA TYR A 299 -22.58 11.17 -1.98
C TYR A 299 -22.23 11.08 -0.49
N ASN A 300 -21.20 11.82 -0.06
CA ASN A 300 -20.81 11.96 1.36
C ASN A 300 -20.55 10.61 2.06
N PHE A 301 -19.83 9.71 1.39
CA PHE A 301 -19.47 8.43 1.98
C PHE A 301 -18.54 8.61 3.19
N GLN A 302 -18.80 7.86 4.26
CA GLN A 302 -17.96 7.82 5.45
C GLN A 302 -17.28 6.46 5.56
N ALA A 303 -15.95 6.45 5.48
CA ALA A 303 -15.17 5.23 5.61
C ALA A 303 -15.16 4.75 7.07
N GLU A 304 -15.36 3.48 7.26
CA GLU A 304 -15.20 2.83 8.56
C GLU A 304 -13.73 2.85 8.99
N THR A 305 -13.47 3.07 10.28
CA THR A 305 -12.14 2.96 10.88
C THR A 305 -12.09 1.74 11.79
N PRO A 306 -10.89 1.16 12.08
CA PRO A 306 -10.81 0.08 13.07
C PRO A 306 -11.45 0.50 14.40
N PRO A 307 -12.14 -0.43 15.09
CA PRO A 307 -12.69 -0.14 16.41
C PRO A 307 -11.61 0.35 17.37
N SER A 308 -11.95 1.28 18.23
CA SER A 308 -11.07 1.76 19.30
C SER A 308 -11.54 1.23 20.65
N LEU A 309 -10.64 0.64 21.42
CA LEU A 309 -10.92 0.24 22.79
C LEU A 309 -10.68 1.43 23.71
N ILE A 310 -11.69 1.78 24.51
CA ILE A 310 -11.60 2.86 25.49
C ILE A 310 -11.91 2.37 26.90
N VAL A 311 -11.41 3.09 27.92
CA VAL A 311 -11.88 2.97 29.30
C VAL A 311 -13.01 3.94 29.51
N LEU A 312 -14.09 3.47 30.11
CA LEU A 312 -15.23 4.31 30.47
C LEU A 312 -14.85 5.22 31.64
N THR A 313 -15.41 6.43 31.63
CA THR A 313 -15.21 7.43 32.69
C THR A 313 -16.56 7.87 33.24
N ASP A 314 -16.54 8.36 34.48
CA ASP A 314 -17.66 9.09 35.08
C ASP A 314 -17.77 10.54 34.54
N ASP A 315 -18.75 11.30 35.05
CA ASP A 315 -18.96 12.68 34.61
C ASP A 315 -17.82 13.63 35.01
N ASP A 316 -17.02 13.26 36.02
CA ASP A 316 -15.82 13.98 36.47
C ASP A 316 -14.56 13.59 35.72
N GLY A 317 -14.64 12.61 34.80
CA GLY A 317 -13.52 12.11 33.97
C GLY A 317 -12.68 11.05 34.67
N ASN A 318 -13.10 10.52 35.82
CA ASN A 318 -12.37 9.42 36.48
C ASN A 318 -12.67 8.09 35.80
N ARG A 319 -11.67 7.25 35.66
CA ARG A 319 -11.82 5.90 35.06
C ARG A 319 -12.68 5.01 35.94
N LEU A 320 -13.70 4.37 35.35
CA LEU A 320 -14.60 3.47 36.06
C LEU A 320 -13.95 2.11 36.26
N ILE A 321 -13.91 1.68 37.53
CA ILE A 321 -13.46 0.34 37.92
C ILE A 321 -14.60 -0.66 37.65
N HIS A 322 -14.25 -1.88 37.27
CA HIS A 322 -15.22 -2.94 37.03
C HIS A 322 -15.98 -3.28 38.31
N PRO A 323 -17.32 -3.39 38.30
CA PRO A 323 -18.12 -3.47 39.51
C PRO A 323 -17.89 -4.75 40.35
N THR A 324 -17.36 -5.80 39.76
CA THR A 324 -17.10 -7.08 40.43
C THR A 324 -15.61 -7.46 40.45
N ASP A 325 -14.71 -6.66 39.87
CA ASP A 325 -13.27 -6.94 39.82
C ASP A 325 -12.46 -5.64 39.89
N ASN A 326 -11.96 -5.35 41.11
CA ASN A 326 -11.19 -4.15 41.38
C ASN A 326 -9.81 -4.08 40.69
N THR A 327 -9.42 -5.14 39.97
CA THR A 327 -8.17 -5.16 39.20
C THR A 327 -8.34 -4.69 37.75
N ARG A 328 -9.58 -4.35 37.36
CA ARG A 328 -9.95 -4.03 35.98
C ARG A 328 -10.70 -2.70 35.88
N TYR A 329 -10.52 -2.04 34.76
CA TYR A 329 -11.40 -0.96 34.32
C TYR A 329 -12.60 -1.48 33.54
N GLN A 330 -13.67 -0.70 33.49
CA GLN A 330 -14.75 -0.90 32.53
C GLN A 330 -14.27 -0.40 31.16
N THR A 331 -14.29 -1.28 30.17
CA THR A 331 -13.86 -0.97 28.79
C THR A 331 -15.00 -1.14 27.81
N SER A 332 -14.96 -0.40 26.71
CA SER A 332 -15.93 -0.51 25.61
C SER A 332 -15.22 -0.38 24.27
N LEU A 333 -15.69 -1.15 23.28
CA LEU A 333 -15.28 -0.99 21.88
C LEU A 333 -16.17 0.05 21.22
N ILE A 334 -15.56 1.08 20.69
CA ILE A 334 -16.25 2.12 19.91
C ILE A 334 -15.91 1.94 18.44
N GLN A 335 -16.93 1.66 17.63
CA GLN A 335 -16.84 1.73 16.18
C GLN A 335 -17.00 3.18 15.74
N SER A 336 -16.03 3.67 14.99
CA SER A 336 -16.10 5.01 14.41
C SER A 336 -16.00 4.95 12.88
N SER A 337 -16.45 6.01 12.25
CA SER A 337 -16.23 6.27 10.83
C SER A 337 -15.38 7.52 10.65
N SER A 338 -14.74 7.67 9.50
CA SER A 338 -14.08 8.93 9.16
C SER A 338 -15.07 10.10 9.26
N GLN A 339 -14.57 11.27 9.64
CA GLN A 339 -15.40 12.47 9.56
C GLN A 339 -15.89 12.65 8.13
N SER A 340 -17.17 12.96 7.96
CA SER A 340 -17.69 13.31 6.65
C SER A 340 -17.03 14.59 6.17
N TYR A 341 -16.52 14.61 4.94
CA TYR A 341 -16.13 15.85 4.30
C TYR A 341 -16.73 15.90 2.90
N PHE A 342 -17.28 17.05 2.61
CA PHE A 342 -17.76 17.42 1.29
C PHE A 342 -16.95 18.65 0.88
N LEU A 343 -16.06 18.49 -0.08
CA LEU A 343 -15.22 19.59 -0.55
C LEU A 343 -15.72 20.07 -1.90
N THR A 344 -16.11 21.35 -1.97
CA THR A 344 -16.42 22.02 -3.22
C THR A 344 -15.37 23.08 -3.49
N GLN A 345 -14.70 23.03 -4.62
CA GLN A 345 -13.74 24.01 -5.06
C GLN A 345 -14.18 24.66 -6.36
N VAL A 346 -14.26 25.98 -6.36
CA VAL A 346 -14.44 26.81 -7.56
C VAL A 346 -13.15 27.61 -7.78
N THR A 347 -12.54 27.47 -8.94
CA THR A 347 -11.33 28.24 -9.29
C THR A 347 -11.58 28.97 -10.63
N PHE A 348 -11.22 30.23 -10.65
CA PHE A 348 -11.36 31.15 -11.79
C PHE A 348 -10.06 31.32 -12.53
#